data_82d71ac42f1baade122b0b2726458bc4
#
_entry.id   82d71ac42f1baade122b0b2726458bc4
#
_cell.length_a   1.000
_cell.length_b   1.000
_cell.length_c   1.000
_cell.angle_alpha   90.00
_cell.angle_beta   90.00
_cell.angle_gamma   90.00
#
_symmetry.space_group_name_H-M   'P 1'
#
loop_
_entity.id
_entity.type
_entity.pdbx_description
1 polymer ?
#
loop_
_entity_poly.entity_id
_entity_poly.type
_entity_poly.pdbx_seq_one_letter_code
_entity_poly.pdbx_strand_id
1 'polypeptide(L)'
;MEEGLQRMKETPVRHDAVKRVSCKKRWYARTANPKYSVVAIDCGMKMNIVRMLNKSGCNVTIVPYDTSYEEIRFMNPDGVFISNGPGNPEDVPEVIRTLQKLRGEVPMFGICLGHQLLALAYGAKTYKLKFGHRGGNHPVKDIETGKIEMTSQNHSYAVDDASVEGTPLTISHINLLDQTVEGLTVKEDYVFSVQYHPESAPGPQDSTYLFNRFIQNMEAYREMINRVG
;
A
#
# COMPACT_ATOMS: atom_id res chain seq x y z
N MET A 1 17.19 32.41 -12.74
CA MET A 1 15.89 31.68 -12.84
C MET A 1 15.82 30.82 -14.09
N GLU A 2 16.19 31.32 -15.25
CA GLU A 2 16.21 30.57 -16.53
C GLU A 2 17.18 29.38 -16.53
N GLU A 3 18.39 29.57 -15.98
CA GLU A 3 19.39 28.49 -15.88
C GLU A 3 18.92 27.31 -15.00
N GLY A 4 18.15 27.57 -13.93
CA GLY A 4 17.55 26.54 -13.10
C GLY A 4 16.43 25.77 -13.82
N LEU A 5 15.60 26.48 -14.59
CA LEU A 5 14.56 25.88 -15.43
C LEU A 5 15.16 25.03 -16.55
N GLN A 6 16.27 25.48 -17.15
CA GLN A 6 16.98 24.75 -18.20
C GLN A 6 17.57 23.44 -17.63
N ARG A 7 18.25 23.49 -16.47
CA ARG A 7 18.74 22.29 -15.78
C ARG A 7 17.64 21.30 -15.42
N MET A 8 16.46 21.79 -14.98
CA MET A 8 15.32 20.92 -14.68
C MET A 8 14.78 20.21 -15.93
N LYS A 9 14.76 20.88 -17.10
CA LYS A 9 14.34 20.28 -18.37
C LYS A 9 15.35 19.25 -18.90
N GLU A 10 16.63 19.45 -18.63
CA GLU A 10 17.73 18.59 -19.08
C GLU A 10 17.99 17.41 -18.12
N THR A 11 17.45 17.46 -16.89
CA THR A 11 17.62 16.36 -15.93
C THR A 11 16.65 15.23 -16.29
N PRO A 12 17.16 14.04 -16.67
CA PRO A 12 16.29 12.92 -17.01
C PRO A 12 15.44 12.48 -15.80
N VAL A 13 14.17 12.19 -16.06
CA VAL A 13 13.29 11.58 -15.05
C VAL A 13 13.86 10.21 -14.69
N ARG A 14 14.03 9.95 -13.39
CA ARG A 14 14.55 8.67 -12.90
C ARG A 14 13.41 7.68 -12.71
N HIS A 15 13.61 6.48 -13.23
CA HIS A 15 12.69 5.34 -13.13
C HIS A 15 13.16 4.26 -12.14
N ASP A 16 14.21 4.56 -11.34
CA ASP A 16 14.84 3.63 -10.40
C ASP A 16 14.63 4.01 -8.92
N ALA A 17 13.62 4.82 -8.63
CA ALA A 17 13.43 5.41 -7.30
C ALA A 17 13.27 4.34 -6.20
N VAL A 18 12.37 3.37 -6.39
CA VAL A 18 12.15 2.26 -5.44
C VAL A 18 13.39 1.40 -5.29
N LYS A 19 14.04 1.02 -6.39
CA LYS A 19 15.28 0.24 -6.39
C LYS A 19 16.38 0.86 -5.52
N ARG A 20 16.41 2.17 -5.42
CA ARG A 20 17.43 2.91 -4.64
C ARG A 20 17.15 2.95 -3.14
N VAL A 21 15.89 2.92 -2.74
CA VAL A 21 15.46 3.08 -1.34
C VAL A 21 15.06 1.78 -0.68
N SER A 22 14.68 0.77 -1.44
CA SER A 22 14.36 -0.57 -0.95
C SER A 22 15.57 -1.22 -0.26
N CYS A 23 15.33 -2.00 0.77
CA CYS A 23 16.35 -2.78 1.44
C CYS A 23 17.03 -3.74 0.44
N LYS A 24 18.32 -4.03 0.67
CA LYS A 24 19.10 -4.91 -0.22
C LYS A 24 19.09 -6.37 0.23
N LYS A 25 18.70 -6.60 1.47
CA LYS A 25 18.61 -7.94 2.06
C LYS A 25 17.36 -8.00 2.95
N ARG A 26 16.76 -9.16 3.02
CA ARG A 26 15.70 -9.48 3.95
C ARG A 26 16.14 -9.23 5.39
N TRP A 27 15.26 -8.61 6.19
CA TRP A 27 15.49 -8.42 7.62
C TRP A 27 14.18 -8.61 8.40
N TYR A 28 14.26 -8.69 9.72
CA TYR A 28 13.17 -9.10 10.57
C TYR A 28 12.91 -8.09 11.68
N ALA A 29 11.64 -7.73 11.87
CA ALA A 29 11.18 -6.99 13.04
C ALA A 29 10.23 -7.89 13.84
N ARG A 30 10.65 -8.26 15.03
CA ARG A 30 9.91 -9.19 15.91
C ARG A 30 9.16 -8.45 17.00
N THR A 31 8.04 -9.02 17.44
CA THR A 31 7.30 -8.59 18.62
C THR A 31 7.37 -9.64 19.72
N ALA A 32 7.17 -9.23 20.98
CA ALA A 32 7.28 -10.14 22.13
C ALA A 32 6.21 -11.25 22.12
N ASN A 33 5.01 -10.95 21.65
CA ASN A 33 3.88 -11.89 21.61
C ASN A 33 3.33 -12.00 20.17
N PRO A 34 4.03 -12.71 19.26
CA PRO A 34 3.63 -12.81 17.87
C PRO A 34 2.37 -13.69 17.74
N LYS A 35 1.39 -13.17 17.02
CA LYS A 35 0.16 -13.89 16.63
C LYS A 35 0.13 -14.20 15.14
N TYR A 36 0.81 -13.35 14.35
CA TYR A 36 0.81 -13.38 12.88
C TYR A 36 2.21 -13.22 12.33
N SER A 37 2.44 -13.80 11.16
CA SER A 37 3.63 -13.62 10.34
C SER A 37 3.27 -12.81 9.10
N VAL A 38 3.85 -11.62 8.94
CA VAL A 38 3.60 -10.71 7.82
C VAL A 38 4.87 -10.57 7.00
N VAL A 39 4.76 -10.74 5.68
CA VAL A 39 5.81 -10.34 4.75
C VAL A 39 5.51 -8.92 4.27
N ALA A 40 6.47 -8.01 4.43
CA ALA A 40 6.34 -6.63 4.02
C ALA A 40 7.30 -6.33 2.86
N ILE A 41 6.73 -6.01 1.70
CA ILE A 41 7.49 -5.62 0.49
C ILE A 41 7.94 -4.17 0.68
N ASP A 42 9.26 -3.96 0.70
CA ASP A 42 9.87 -2.65 0.94
C ASP A 42 10.07 -1.87 -0.34
N CYS A 43 9.17 -0.93 -0.60
CA CYS A 43 9.28 0.05 -1.68
C CYS A 43 9.86 1.40 -1.22
N GLY A 44 10.38 1.49 0.01
CA GLY A 44 10.81 2.71 0.68
C GLY A 44 10.03 2.96 1.97
N MET A 45 9.93 1.91 2.79
CA MET A 45 9.03 1.82 3.93
C MET A 45 9.37 2.79 5.05
N LYS A 46 8.37 3.50 5.57
CA LYS A 46 8.49 4.22 6.83
C LYS A 46 8.53 3.25 8.00
N MET A 47 9.53 3.42 8.89
CA MET A 47 9.69 2.55 10.06
C MET A 47 8.49 2.53 11.01
N ASN A 48 7.65 3.57 10.99
CA ASN A 48 6.45 3.58 11.82
C ASN A 48 5.41 2.53 11.37
N ILE A 49 5.37 2.18 10.10
CA ILE A 49 4.56 1.05 9.59
C ILE A 49 4.95 -0.26 10.29
N VAL A 50 6.26 -0.54 10.34
CA VAL A 50 6.78 -1.73 11.02
C VAL A 50 6.42 -1.74 12.50
N ARG A 51 6.54 -0.58 13.18
CA ARG A 51 6.14 -0.45 14.60
C ARG A 51 4.65 -0.70 14.80
N MET A 52 3.79 -0.19 13.91
CA MET A 52 2.34 -0.42 13.97
C MET A 52 1.99 -1.90 13.76
N LEU A 53 2.59 -2.56 12.77
CA LEU A 53 2.41 -4.01 12.57
C LEU A 53 2.89 -4.81 13.79
N ASN A 54 4.05 -4.51 14.36
CA ASN A 54 4.53 -5.15 15.59
C ASN A 54 3.58 -4.91 16.77
N LYS A 55 3.07 -3.69 16.93
CA LYS A 55 2.09 -3.35 17.98
C LYS A 55 0.80 -4.16 17.83
N SER A 56 0.41 -4.47 16.59
CA SER A 56 -0.75 -5.33 16.27
C SER A 56 -0.45 -6.83 16.40
N GLY A 57 0.71 -7.22 16.91
CA GLY A 57 1.09 -8.62 17.16
C GLY A 57 1.68 -9.35 15.95
N CYS A 58 2.16 -8.63 14.94
CA CYS A 58 2.79 -9.22 13.77
C CYS A 58 4.31 -9.32 13.94
N ASN A 59 4.88 -10.51 13.73
CA ASN A 59 6.27 -10.62 13.30
C ASN A 59 6.35 -10.21 11.84
N VAL A 60 7.24 -9.27 11.52
CA VAL A 60 7.36 -8.73 10.16
C VAL A 60 8.67 -9.18 9.53
N THR A 61 8.59 -9.83 8.39
CA THR A 61 9.72 -10.11 7.51
C THR A 61 9.72 -9.06 6.40
N ILE A 62 10.67 -8.15 6.43
CA ILE A 62 10.80 -7.10 5.42
C ILE A 62 11.67 -7.65 4.30
N VAL A 63 11.18 -7.55 3.07
CA VAL A 63 11.84 -8.09 1.87
C VAL A 63 12.06 -6.99 0.83
N PRO A 64 13.11 -7.10 -0.02
CA PRO A 64 13.32 -6.21 -1.15
C PRO A 64 12.10 -6.18 -2.08
N TYR A 65 11.94 -5.04 -2.79
CA TYR A 65 10.82 -4.82 -3.72
C TYR A 65 10.74 -5.87 -4.85
N ASP A 66 11.89 -6.42 -5.27
CA ASP A 66 12.03 -7.39 -6.35
C ASP A 66 11.96 -8.86 -5.89
N THR A 67 11.55 -9.09 -4.64
CA THR A 67 11.34 -10.46 -4.11
C THR A 67 10.24 -11.16 -4.90
N SER A 68 10.51 -12.39 -5.34
CA SER A 68 9.58 -13.15 -6.16
C SER A 68 8.37 -13.66 -5.38
N TYR A 69 7.30 -13.96 -6.14
CA TYR A 69 6.12 -14.63 -5.59
C TYR A 69 6.48 -15.94 -4.87
N GLU A 70 7.34 -16.75 -5.49
CA GLU A 70 7.75 -18.07 -4.97
C GLU A 70 8.48 -17.94 -3.62
N GLU A 71 9.34 -16.93 -3.47
CA GLU A 71 10.02 -16.64 -2.21
C GLU A 71 9.04 -16.18 -1.11
N ILE A 72 8.07 -15.34 -1.46
CA ILE A 72 7.02 -14.89 -0.51
C ILE A 72 6.16 -16.08 -0.08
N ARG A 73 5.73 -16.92 -1.02
CA ARG A 73 4.93 -18.12 -0.72
C ARG A 73 5.69 -19.12 0.16
N PHE A 74 6.99 -19.29 -0.09
CA PHE A 74 7.84 -20.16 0.74
C PHE A 74 7.90 -19.71 2.21
N MET A 75 7.78 -18.40 2.48
CA MET A 75 7.73 -17.87 3.84
C MET A 75 6.38 -18.12 4.54
N ASN A 76 5.37 -18.60 3.82
CA ASN A 76 4.02 -18.91 4.31
C ASN A 76 3.44 -17.83 5.25
N PRO A 77 3.30 -16.56 4.79
CA PRO A 77 2.82 -15.50 5.64
C PRO A 77 1.30 -15.58 5.85
N ASP A 78 0.83 -15.07 6.99
CA ASP A 78 -0.58 -14.85 7.25
C ASP A 78 -1.14 -13.66 6.45
N GLY A 79 -0.28 -12.72 6.07
CA GLY A 79 -0.62 -11.56 5.26
C GLY A 79 0.60 -10.94 4.58
N VAL A 80 0.36 -10.22 3.48
CA VAL A 80 1.38 -9.47 2.76
C VAL A 80 1.07 -7.97 2.84
N PHE A 81 2.07 -7.20 3.25
CA PHE A 81 2.00 -5.75 3.34
C PHE A 81 2.82 -5.11 2.22
N ILE A 82 2.25 -4.11 1.52
CA ILE A 82 2.94 -3.37 0.46
C ILE A 82 3.16 -1.94 0.93
N SER A 83 4.41 -1.55 1.07
CA SER A 83 4.77 -0.28 1.70
C SER A 83 4.53 0.92 0.82
N ASN A 84 4.56 2.09 1.44
CA ASN A 84 4.76 3.35 0.76
C ASN A 84 6.11 3.37 0.03
N GLY A 85 6.28 4.30 -0.91
CA GLY A 85 7.53 4.51 -1.64
C GLY A 85 7.47 5.69 -2.59
N PRO A 86 8.61 6.06 -3.20
CA PRO A 86 8.71 7.15 -4.15
C PRO A 86 8.46 6.70 -5.59
N GLY A 87 8.20 7.66 -6.47
CA GLY A 87 8.24 7.50 -7.92
C GLY A 87 6.89 7.20 -8.57
N ASN A 88 6.97 6.75 -9.82
CA ASN A 88 5.82 6.30 -10.58
C ASN A 88 5.55 4.81 -10.28
N PRO A 89 4.32 4.41 -9.94
CA PRO A 89 4.03 3.00 -9.66
C PRO A 89 4.29 2.08 -10.88
N GLU A 90 4.17 2.56 -12.10
CA GLU A 90 4.47 1.80 -13.32
C GLU A 90 5.96 1.48 -13.49
N ASP A 91 6.86 2.19 -12.77
CA ASP A 91 8.30 1.91 -12.78
C ASP A 91 8.70 0.69 -11.91
N VAL A 92 7.71 0.00 -11.30
CA VAL A 92 7.94 -1.13 -10.39
C VAL A 92 7.19 -2.39 -10.84
N PRO A 93 7.40 -2.84 -12.09
CA PRO A 93 6.66 -3.97 -12.66
C PRO A 93 6.92 -5.30 -11.95
N GLU A 94 8.04 -5.45 -11.24
CA GLU A 94 8.37 -6.62 -10.44
C GLU A 94 7.33 -6.83 -9.33
N VAL A 95 7.02 -5.78 -8.57
CA VAL A 95 6.02 -5.83 -7.50
C VAL A 95 4.64 -6.11 -8.09
N ILE A 96 4.26 -5.42 -9.17
CA ILE A 96 2.95 -5.62 -9.82
C ILE A 96 2.77 -7.09 -10.20
N ARG A 97 3.76 -7.73 -10.85
CA ARG A 97 3.70 -9.16 -11.23
C ARG A 97 3.59 -10.10 -10.02
N THR A 98 4.33 -9.80 -8.95
CA THR A 98 4.26 -10.57 -7.70
C THR A 98 2.88 -10.47 -7.08
N LEU A 99 2.30 -9.26 -7.00
CA LEU A 99 0.96 -9.04 -6.46
C LEU A 99 -0.13 -9.72 -7.31
N GLN A 100 -0.01 -9.70 -8.63
CA GLN A 100 -0.92 -10.41 -9.54
C GLN A 100 -1.01 -11.91 -9.23
N LYS A 101 0.12 -12.55 -8.91
CA LYS A 101 0.17 -13.95 -8.54
C LYS A 101 -0.35 -14.22 -7.12
N LEU A 102 -0.24 -13.27 -6.20
CA LEU A 102 -0.69 -13.38 -4.81
C LEU A 102 -2.21 -13.15 -4.64
N ARG A 103 -2.93 -12.73 -5.67
CA ARG A 103 -4.37 -12.46 -5.62
C ARG A 103 -5.14 -13.71 -5.19
N GLY A 104 -6.01 -13.55 -4.18
CA GLY A 104 -6.82 -14.64 -3.64
C GLY A 104 -6.06 -15.66 -2.78
N GLU A 105 -4.72 -15.58 -2.69
CA GLU A 105 -3.91 -16.56 -1.97
C GLU A 105 -3.48 -16.12 -0.57
N VAL A 106 -3.56 -14.83 -0.28
CA VAL A 106 -3.18 -14.26 1.00
C VAL A 106 -3.80 -12.86 1.16
N PRO A 107 -4.27 -12.48 2.36
CA PRO A 107 -4.72 -11.12 2.62
C PRO A 107 -3.62 -10.09 2.36
N MET A 108 -3.98 -8.97 1.72
CA MET A 108 -3.01 -7.92 1.40
C MET A 108 -3.48 -6.55 1.88
N PHE A 109 -2.52 -5.74 2.36
CA PHE A 109 -2.73 -4.34 2.71
C PHE A 109 -1.66 -3.45 2.09
N GLY A 110 -2.08 -2.42 1.33
CA GLY A 110 -1.19 -1.47 0.65
C GLY A 110 -1.36 -0.02 1.12
N ILE A 111 -0.25 0.69 1.31
CA ILE A 111 -0.23 2.11 1.70
C ILE A 111 0.49 2.94 0.63
N CYS A 112 -0.13 4.04 0.20
CA CYS A 112 0.38 5.05 -0.71
C CYS A 112 0.87 4.43 -2.04
N LEU A 113 2.16 4.24 -2.28
CA LEU A 113 2.65 3.51 -3.46
C LEU A 113 2.08 2.08 -3.49
N GLY A 114 1.99 1.40 -2.34
CA GLY A 114 1.40 0.06 -2.24
C GLY A 114 -0.07 0.00 -2.66
N HIS A 115 -0.85 1.06 -2.41
CA HIS A 115 -2.21 1.21 -2.91
C HIS A 115 -2.24 1.27 -4.45
N GLN A 116 -1.37 2.08 -5.04
CA GLN A 116 -1.27 2.23 -6.49
C GLN A 116 -0.81 0.92 -7.16
N LEU A 117 0.15 0.22 -6.56
CA LEU A 117 0.64 -1.07 -7.05
C LEU A 117 -0.44 -2.17 -6.99
N LEU A 118 -1.26 -2.20 -5.93
CA LEU A 118 -2.42 -3.08 -5.84
C LEU A 118 -3.45 -2.73 -6.91
N ALA A 119 -3.76 -1.45 -7.12
CA ALA A 119 -4.67 -1.04 -8.19
C ALA A 119 -4.22 -1.54 -9.57
N LEU A 120 -2.94 -1.35 -9.91
CA LEU A 120 -2.35 -1.85 -11.16
C LEU A 120 -2.38 -3.39 -11.24
N ALA A 121 -2.10 -4.09 -10.16
CA ALA A 121 -2.14 -5.55 -10.12
C ALA A 121 -3.54 -6.12 -10.36
N TYR A 122 -4.58 -5.39 -9.98
CA TYR A 122 -5.98 -5.75 -10.22
C TYR A 122 -6.56 -5.20 -11.53
N GLY A 123 -5.76 -4.50 -12.34
CA GLY A 123 -6.13 -4.07 -13.69
C GLY A 123 -6.61 -2.63 -13.82
N ALA A 124 -6.67 -1.87 -12.73
CA ALA A 124 -6.91 -0.43 -12.79
C ALA A 124 -5.67 0.32 -13.31
N LYS A 125 -5.81 1.61 -13.56
CA LYS A 125 -4.76 2.51 -14.05
C LYS A 125 -4.43 3.57 -13.03
N THR A 126 -3.26 4.17 -13.17
CA THR A 126 -2.84 5.33 -12.38
C THR A 126 -2.50 6.50 -13.29
N TYR A 127 -2.59 7.71 -12.75
CA TYR A 127 -2.23 8.91 -13.47
C TYR A 127 -1.47 9.88 -12.56
N LYS A 128 -0.70 10.76 -13.16
CA LYS A 128 0.04 11.80 -12.43
C LYS A 128 -0.86 13.01 -12.19
N LEU A 129 -1.04 13.37 -10.92
CA LEU A 129 -1.72 14.59 -10.51
C LEU A 129 -0.92 15.84 -10.93
N LYS A 130 -1.61 16.90 -11.27
CA LYS A 130 -0.98 18.18 -11.65
C LYS A 130 -0.12 18.75 -10.52
N PHE A 131 -0.59 18.68 -9.27
CA PHE A 131 0.10 19.23 -8.09
C PHE A 131 0.44 18.15 -7.05
N GLY A 132 -0.29 17.03 -7.04
CA GLY A 132 -0.22 16.00 -6.00
C GLY A 132 -0.80 16.46 -4.66
N HIS A 133 -0.93 15.53 -3.71
CA HIS A 133 -1.41 15.81 -2.35
C HIS A 133 -0.27 15.80 -1.36
N ARG A 134 -0.19 16.85 -0.53
CA ARG A 134 0.85 17.01 0.50
C ARG A 134 0.30 17.74 1.71
N GLY A 135 0.58 17.18 2.91
CA GLY A 135 0.18 17.76 4.19
C GLY A 135 -0.68 16.83 5.02
N GLY A 136 -1.06 17.27 6.21
CA GLY A 136 -1.84 16.50 7.18
C GLY A 136 -3.31 16.95 7.30
N ASN A 137 -3.85 17.61 6.28
CA ASN A 137 -5.15 18.27 6.31
C ASN A 137 -6.06 17.89 5.13
N HIS A 138 -5.91 16.68 4.61
CA HIS A 138 -6.76 16.18 3.53
C HIS A 138 -7.93 15.38 4.13
N PRO A 139 -9.18 15.86 3.99
CA PRO A 139 -10.36 15.13 4.45
C PRO A 139 -10.68 14.00 3.47
N VAL A 140 -10.74 12.79 3.99
CA VAL A 140 -11.08 11.58 3.25
C VAL A 140 -12.33 10.97 3.84
N LYS A 141 -13.28 10.59 2.97
CA LYS A 141 -14.52 9.93 3.35
C LYS A 141 -14.43 8.43 3.08
N ASP A 142 -14.69 7.64 4.10
CA ASP A 142 -15.04 6.23 3.96
C ASP A 142 -16.47 6.14 3.39
N ILE A 143 -16.61 5.51 2.24
CA ILE A 143 -17.88 5.43 1.50
C ILE A 143 -18.88 4.51 2.23
N GLU A 144 -18.39 3.42 2.84
CA GLU A 144 -19.23 2.41 3.49
C GLU A 144 -19.82 2.96 4.80
N THR A 145 -19.01 3.63 5.61
CA THR A 145 -19.43 4.13 6.93
C THR A 145 -19.90 5.57 6.93
N GLY A 146 -19.55 6.34 5.88
CA GLY A 146 -19.78 7.78 5.81
C GLY A 146 -18.84 8.62 6.69
N LYS A 147 -17.93 7.98 7.44
CA LYS A 147 -16.98 8.67 8.34
C LYS A 147 -15.99 9.50 7.53
N ILE A 148 -15.69 10.70 8.02
CA ILE A 148 -14.69 11.59 7.47
C ILE A 148 -13.48 11.60 8.42
N GLU A 149 -12.30 11.41 7.88
CA GLU A 149 -11.03 11.43 8.60
C GLU A 149 -10.09 12.47 8.00
N MET A 150 -9.33 13.14 8.87
CA MET A 150 -8.23 13.99 8.43
C MET A 150 -7.02 13.11 8.20
N THR A 151 -6.42 13.19 7.00
CA THR A 151 -5.35 12.29 6.60
C THR A 151 -4.06 13.02 6.26
N SER A 152 -2.95 12.31 6.46
CA SER A 152 -1.62 12.74 6.01
C SER A 152 -1.33 12.19 4.63
N GLN A 153 -0.94 13.05 3.70
CA GLN A 153 -0.70 12.70 2.31
C GLN A 153 0.64 13.22 1.80
N ASN A 154 1.30 12.44 0.96
CA ASN A 154 2.49 12.84 0.24
C ASN A 154 2.66 11.96 -1.00
N HIS A 155 1.87 12.26 -2.04
CA HIS A 155 1.92 11.52 -3.31
C HIS A 155 1.69 12.43 -4.51
N SER A 156 2.14 11.99 -5.68
CA SER A 156 1.98 12.69 -6.96
C SER A 156 1.16 11.90 -7.98
N TYR A 157 0.84 10.64 -7.68
CA TYR A 157 0.02 9.78 -8.53
C TYR A 157 -1.25 9.39 -7.77
N ALA A 158 -2.32 9.15 -8.52
CA ALA A 158 -3.60 8.66 -8.00
C ALA A 158 -4.11 7.54 -8.90
N VAL A 159 -5.04 6.74 -8.40
CA VAL A 159 -5.77 5.74 -9.19
C VAL A 159 -6.84 6.44 -10.02
N ASP A 160 -6.95 6.09 -11.28
CA ASP A 160 -8.00 6.54 -12.19
C ASP A 160 -9.31 5.84 -11.84
N ASP A 161 -10.28 6.59 -11.34
CA ASP A 161 -11.57 6.10 -10.88
C ASP A 161 -12.35 5.38 -12.00
N ALA A 162 -12.34 5.93 -13.22
CA ALA A 162 -12.98 5.30 -14.37
C ALA A 162 -12.37 3.94 -14.73
N SER A 163 -11.09 3.73 -14.44
CA SER A 163 -10.40 2.46 -14.70
C SER A 163 -10.73 1.35 -13.70
N VAL A 164 -11.38 1.67 -12.59
CA VAL A 164 -11.82 0.68 -11.59
C VAL A 164 -13.02 -0.12 -12.09
N GLU A 165 -13.83 0.48 -12.97
CA GLU A 165 -14.98 -0.20 -13.57
C GLU A 165 -14.52 -1.44 -14.37
N GLY A 166 -15.23 -2.57 -14.21
CA GLY A 166 -14.89 -3.84 -14.86
C GLY A 166 -13.73 -4.61 -14.21
N THR A 167 -13.15 -4.10 -13.14
CA THR A 167 -12.18 -4.82 -12.29
C THR A 167 -12.88 -5.37 -11.04
N PRO A 168 -12.26 -6.29 -10.26
CA PRO A 168 -12.80 -6.73 -8.97
C PRO A 168 -12.64 -5.69 -7.84
N LEU A 169 -12.02 -4.56 -8.14
CA LEU A 169 -11.81 -3.49 -7.17
C LEU A 169 -13.10 -2.72 -6.88
N THR A 170 -13.28 -2.33 -5.62
CA THR A 170 -14.32 -1.40 -5.18
C THR A 170 -13.66 -0.18 -4.52
N ILE A 171 -14.07 1.02 -4.90
CA ILE A 171 -13.61 2.26 -4.28
C ILE A 171 -14.20 2.33 -2.86
N SER A 172 -13.35 2.38 -1.85
CA SER A 172 -13.75 2.43 -0.44
C SER A 172 -13.61 3.81 0.19
N HIS A 173 -12.69 4.64 -0.31
CA HIS A 173 -12.44 5.98 0.23
C HIS A 173 -12.23 6.98 -0.90
N ILE A 174 -12.71 8.22 -0.68
CA ILE A 174 -12.55 9.34 -1.62
C ILE A 174 -12.06 10.60 -0.88
N ASN A 175 -11.26 11.40 -1.55
CA ASN A 175 -10.87 12.72 -1.09
C ASN A 175 -12.05 13.70 -1.28
N LEU A 176 -12.38 14.45 -0.24
CA LEU A 176 -13.51 15.40 -0.32
C LEU A 176 -13.17 16.69 -1.05
N LEU A 177 -11.90 16.99 -1.29
CA LEU A 177 -11.47 18.22 -1.96
C LEU A 177 -11.56 18.12 -3.48
N ASP A 178 -11.20 16.95 -4.04
CA ASP A 178 -11.09 16.76 -5.49
C ASP A 178 -11.64 15.42 -6.01
N GLN A 179 -12.26 14.64 -5.14
CA GLN A 179 -12.91 13.35 -5.44
C GLN A 179 -11.93 12.26 -5.93
N THR A 180 -10.63 12.42 -5.74
CA THR A 180 -9.66 11.37 -6.08
C THR A 180 -9.87 10.12 -5.24
N VAL A 181 -9.52 8.95 -5.82
CA VAL A 181 -9.59 7.64 -5.14
C VAL A 181 -8.55 7.60 -4.02
N GLU A 182 -9.00 7.37 -2.80
CA GLU A 182 -8.17 7.33 -1.60
C GLU A 182 -8.13 5.95 -0.93
N GLY A 183 -8.92 5.00 -1.41
CA GLY A 183 -8.90 3.63 -0.93
C GLY A 183 -9.62 2.67 -1.85
N LEU A 184 -9.15 1.44 -1.87
CA LEU A 184 -9.70 0.34 -2.65
C LEU A 184 -9.84 -0.91 -1.77
N THR A 185 -10.79 -1.79 -2.15
CA THR A 185 -10.96 -3.10 -1.52
C THR A 185 -11.34 -4.15 -2.55
N VAL A 186 -10.92 -5.40 -2.31
CA VAL A 186 -11.42 -6.63 -2.95
C VAL A 186 -11.80 -7.56 -1.81
N LYS A 187 -13.10 -7.61 -1.49
CA LYS A 187 -13.61 -8.32 -0.29
C LYS A 187 -13.34 -9.83 -0.38
N GLU A 188 -13.52 -10.41 -1.55
CA GLU A 188 -13.33 -11.83 -1.82
C GLU A 188 -11.88 -12.29 -1.60
N ASP A 189 -10.90 -11.39 -1.86
CA ASP A 189 -9.47 -11.66 -1.71
C ASP A 189 -8.92 -11.21 -0.35
N TYR A 190 -9.76 -10.61 0.53
CA TYR A 190 -9.32 -10.00 1.80
C TYR A 190 -8.27 -8.91 1.60
N VAL A 191 -8.38 -8.14 0.51
CA VAL A 191 -7.44 -7.08 0.13
C VAL A 191 -8.07 -5.71 0.34
N PHE A 192 -7.27 -4.79 0.88
CA PHE A 192 -7.61 -3.37 0.90
C PHE A 192 -6.36 -2.50 0.84
N SER A 193 -6.55 -1.25 0.48
CA SER A 193 -5.46 -0.30 0.40
C SER A 193 -5.94 1.13 0.59
N VAL A 194 -5.04 2.00 1.04
CA VAL A 194 -5.29 3.44 1.19
C VAL A 194 -4.17 4.27 0.59
N GLN A 195 -4.53 5.39 -0.03
CA GLN A 195 -3.58 6.31 -0.68
C GLN A 195 -2.84 7.17 0.34
N TYR A 196 -3.47 7.48 1.45
CA TYR A 196 -2.91 8.28 2.55
C TYR A 196 -2.06 7.44 3.51
N HIS A 197 -1.48 8.10 4.53
CA HIS A 197 -0.55 7.51 5.50
C HIS A 197 -1.20 7.28 6.87
N PRO A 198 -1.84 6.11 7.13
CA PRO A 198 -2.50 5.81 8.41
C PRO A 198 -1.51 5.58 9.56
N GLU A 199 -0.23 5.37 9.26
CA GLU A 199 0.84 5.19 10.24
C GLU A 199 1.22 6.47 10.98
N SER A 200 0.74 7.64 10.54
CA SER A 200 0.76 8.94 11.25
C SER A 200 2.11 9.36 11.82
N ALA A 201 3.15 9.38 11.02
CA ALA A 201 4.46 9.87 11.46
C ALA A 201 5.13 10.74 10.38
N PRO A 202 4.86 12.07 10.36
CA PRO A 202 3.87 12.82 11.15
C PRO A 202 2.45 12.76 10.57
N GLY A 203 1.44 13.08 11.38
CA GLY A 203 0.07 13.28 10.92
C GLY A 203 -1.01 12.86 11.93
N PRO A 204 -2.29 13.03 11.56
CA PRO A 204 -3.45 12.59 12.34
C PRO A 204 -3.43 11.09 12.62
N GLN A 205 -4.02 10.66 13.74
CA GLN A 205 -4.07 9.25 14.15
C GLN A 205 -5.43 8.58 13.89
N ASP A 206 -6.31 9.26 13.17
CA ASP A 206 -7.70 8.85 12.96
C ASP A 206 -7.81 7.49 12.27
N SER A 207 -6.85 7.15 11.39
CA SER A 207 -6.86 5.97 10.53
C SER A 207 -6.01 4.81 11.05
N THR A 208 -5.48 4.87 12.26
CA THR A 208 -4.61 3.79 12.82
C THR A 208 -5.35 2.45 12.96
N TYR A 209 -6.69 2.45 13.02
CA TYR A 209 -7.53 1.26 13.08
C TYR A 209 -7.38 0.35 11.84
N LEU A 210 -6.87 0.87 10.72
CA LEU A 210 -6.65 0.08 9.50
C LEU A 210 -5.65 -1.05 9.69
N PHE A 211 -4.71 -0.91 10.63
CA PHE A 211 -3.83 -2.02 10.99
C PHE A 211 -4.61 -3.15 11.68
N ASN A 212 -5.60 -2.83 12.52
CA ASN A 212 -6.49 -3.83 13.10
C ASN A 212 -7.41 -4.46 12.05
N ARG A 213 -7.88 -3.70 11.05
CA ARG A 213 -8.62 -4.25 9.90
C ARG A 213 -7.79 -5.30 9.15
N PHE A 214 -6.49 -5.06 8.97
CA PHE A 214 -5.60 -6.04 8.35
C PHE A 214 -5.52 -7.33 9.18
N ILE A 215 -5.43 -7.22 10.51
CA ILE A 215 -5.50 -8.39 11.41
C ILE A 215 -6.82 -9.15 11.22
N GLN A 216 -7.95 -8.47 11.22
CA GLN A 216 -9.27 -9.08 11.01
C GLN A 216 -9.37 -9.80 9.66
N ASN A 217 -8.80 -9.24 8.61
CA ASN A 217 -8.75 -9.90 7.30
C ASN A 217 -7.93 -11.19 7.35
N MET A 218 -6.77 -11.19 8.03
CA MET A 218 -5.95 -12.41 8.21
C MET A 218 -6.69 -13.47 9.03
N GLU A 219 -7.41 -13.08 10.07
CA GLU A 219 -8.24 -14.00 10.89
C GLU A 219 -9.36 -14.63 10.05
N ALA A 220 -10.12 -13.81 9.35
CA ALA A 220 -11.24 -14.25 8.51
C ALA A 220 -10.76 -15.18 7.38
N TYR A 221 -9.64 -14.86 6.74
CA TYR A 221 -9.04 -15.71 5.71
C TYR A 221 -8.59 -17.05 6.26
N ARG A 222 -7.94 -17.08 7.44
CA ARG A 222 -7.54 -18.32 8.12
C ARG A 222 -8.75 -19.20 8.47
N GLU A 223 -9.84 -18.59 8.97
CA GLU A 223 -11.09 -19.32 9.24
C GLU A 223 -11.71 -19.89 7.97
N MET A 224 -11.69 -19.15 6.88
CA MET A 224 -12.20 -19.61 5.59
C MET A 224 -11.44 -20.84 5.10
N ILE A 225 -10.10 -20.80 5.11
CA ILE A 225 -9.26 -21.95 4.70
C ILE A 225 -9.55 -23.18 5.56
N ASN A 226 -9.65 -23.01 6.89
CA ASN A 226 -9.90 -24.11 7.82
C ASN A 226 -11.29 -24.76 7.67
N ARG A 227 -12.25 -24.09 7.01
CA ARG A 227 -13.59 -24.65 6.70
C ARG A 227 -13.61 -25.43 5.40
N VAL A 228 -12.68 -25.17 4.50
CA VAL A 228 -12.64 -25.75 3.14
C VAL A 228 -11.67 -26.94 3.06
N GLY A 229 -10.71 -27.05 3.96
CA GLY A 229 -9.77 -28.18 4.11
C GLY A 229 -10.22 -29.18 5.12
#